data_f5f3d7853e2c91a886c3c3190ec666cd
#
_entry.id   f5f3d7853e2c91a886c3c3190ec666cd
#
_cell.length_a   1.000
_cell.length_b   1.000
_cell.length_c   1.000
_cell.angle_alpha   90.00
_cell.angle_beta   90.00
_cell.angle_gamma   90.00
#
_symmetry.space_group_name_H-M   'P 1'
#
loop_
_entity.id
_entity.type
_entity.pdbx_description
1 polymer ?
#
loop_
_entity_poly.entity_id
_entity_poly.type
_entity_poly.pdbx_seq_one_letter_code
_entity_poly.pdbx_strand_id
1 'polypeptide(L)'
;MGSTIKNNVAPVQHKKDLASIFKYGDIYTKLSFVIFGLANMVNGQVIKGLIFLGLEIAYFIYMANTGVGAIMEMTTLGTVEQSMRINPQTAIIEVVPGDNSMLILLWGVVAIVVCAAFVCLWLVQIFSGVSAKETKLMGKKPMTFIQDVKSLFDGN
;
A
#
# COMPACT_ATOMS: atom_id res chain seq x y z
N MET A 1 29.41 -25.75 43.29
CA MET A 1 28.34 -26.28 42.43
C MET A 1 27.27 -25.20 42.29
N GLY A 2 27.31 -24.41 41.23
CA GLY A 2 26.35 -23.36 40.91
C GLY A 2 25.53 -23.80 39.70
N SER A 3 24.28 -24.24 39.93
CA SER A 3 23.36 -24.59 38.88
C SER A 3 22.80 -23.30 38.23
N THR A 4 23.30 -22.98 37.06
CA THR A 4 22.72 -21.92 36.21
C THR A 4 21.37 -22.37 35.69
N ILE A 5 20.29 -21.91 36.31
CA ILE A 5 18.93 -22.08 35.83
C ILE A 5 18.83 -21.26 34.53
N LYS A 6 18.97 -21.92 33.38
CA LYS A 6 18.56 -21.35 32.08
C LYS A 6 17.03 -21.28 32.10
N ASN A 7 16.50 -20.10 32.35
CA ASN A 7 15.09 -19.82 32.13
C ASN A 7 14.82 -19.94 30.65
N ASN A 8 14.40 -21.13 30.20
CA ASN A 8 13.80 -21.34 28.89
C ASN A 8 12.39 -20.71 28.91
N VAL A 9 12.35 -19.40 28.83
CA VAL A 9 11.10 -18.71 28.49
C VAL A 9 10.90 -18.99 27.00
N ALA A 10 10.06 -19.98 26.70
CA ALA A 10 9.60 -20.20 25.34
C ALA A 10 9.03 -18.87 24.80
N PRO A 11 9.40 -18.43 23.59
CA PRO A 11 8.84 -17.23 23.02
C PRO A 11 7.34 -17.41 22.91
N VAL A 12 6.58 -16.58 23.63
CA VAL A 12 5.12 -16.53 23.51
C VAL A 12 4.81 -16.25 22.05
N GLN A 13 4.33 -17.26 21.34
CA GLN A 13 3.86 -17.12 19.97
C GLN A 13 2.60 -16.24 19.99
N HIS A 14 2.77 -14.93 20.01
CA HIS A 14 1.68 -14.02 19.77
C HIS A 14 1.17 -14.28 18.34
N LYS A 15 -0.12 -14.62 18.26
CA LYS A 15 -0.85 -14.72 16.98
C LYS A 15 -0.52 -13.50 16.15
N LYS A 16 -0.12 -13.69 14.89
CA LYS A 16 0.29 -12.60 13.98
C LYS A 16 -0.90 -11.79 13.45
N ASP A 17 -1.74 -11.29 14.36
CA ASP A 17 -2.86 -10.43 14.02
C ASP A 17 -2.39 -8.97 13.96
N LEU A 18 -2.92 -8.17 13.04
CA LEU A 18 -2.58 -6.75 12.88
C LEU A 18 -2.69 -5.97 14.20
N ALA A 19 -3.73 -6.26 15.00
CA ALA A 19 -3.95 -5.63 16.29
C ALA A 19 -2.83 -5.96 17.29
N SER A 20 -2.36 -7.22 17.32
CA SER A 20 -1.25 -7.63 18.20
C SER A 20 0.08 -7.05 17.72
N ILE A 21 0.32 -6.97 16.41
CA ILE A 21 1.50 -6.33 15.82
C ILE A 21 1.54 -4.85 16.20
N PHE A 22 0.42 -4.14 16.12
CA PHE A 22 0.33 -2.73 16.50
C PHE A 22 0.51 -2.53 18.02
N LYS A 23 -0.12 -3.37 18.84
CA LYS A 23 -0.08 -3.24 20.31
C LYS A 23 1.30 -3.57 20.89
N TYR A 24 1.93 -4.65 20.42
CA TYR A 24 3.19 -5.18 20.98
C TYR A 24 4.41 -4.93 20.09
N GLY A 25 4.23 -4.35 18.91
CA GLY A 25 5.31 -3.95 18.02
C GLY A 25 6.17 -2.84 18.63
N ASP A 26 7.45 -2.81 18.25
CA ASP A 26 8.34 -1.69 18.58
C ASP A 26 7.95 -0.43 17.81
N ILE A 27 8.62 0.69 18.14
CA ILE A 27 8.32 1.99 17.54
C ILE A 27 8.44 1.96 16.00
N TYR A 28 9.44 1.26 15.45
CA TYR A 28 9.64 1.16 14.00
C TYR A 28 8.56 0.32 13.31
N THR A 29 8.10 -0.74 13.96
CA THR A 29 6.96 -1.53 13.49
C THR A 29 5.68 -0.69 13.49
N LYS A 30 5.45 0.11 14.52
CA LYS A 30 4.29 1.01 14.59
C LYS A 30 4.36 2.12 13.54
N LEU A 31 5.52 2.73 13.35
CA LEU A 31 5.73 3.75 12.33
C LEU A 31 5.57 3.19 10.90
N SER A 32 5.85 1.91 10.67
CA SER A 32 5.67 1.28 9.36
C SER A 32 4.20 1.12 8.94
N PHE A 33 3.24 1.35 9.83
CA PHE A 33 1.82 1.47 9.47
C PHE A 33 1.52 2.76 8.67
N VAL A 34 2.37 3.79 8.86
CA VAL A 34 2.23 5.11 8.21
C VAL A 34 3.30 5.31 7.13
N ILE A 35 4.53 4.89 7.38
CA ILE A 35 5.67 5.02 6.46
C ILE A 35 6.06 3.63 5.99
N PHE A 36 5.73 3.31 4.74
CA PHE A 36 5.94 1.97 4.20
C PHE A 36 7.43 1.59 4.18
N GLY A 37 7.68 0.32 4.50
CA GLY A 37 9.02 -0.24 4.44
C GLY A 37 9.97 0.16 5.56
N LEU A 38 9.59 1.06 6.49
CA LEU A 38 10.47 1.50 7.57
C LEU A 38 10.94 0.33 8.44
N ALA A 39 10.02 -0.57 8.83
CA ALA A 39 10.38 -1.76 9.59
C ALA A 39 11.34 -2.69 8.82
N ASN A 40 11.18 -2.81 7.50
CA ASN A 40 12.10 -3.58 6.64
C ASN A 40 13.50 -2.96 6.63
N MET A 41 13.60 -1.62 6.48
CA MET A 41 14.87 -0.90 6.46
C MET A 41 15.66 -1.11 7.74
N VAL A 42 15.04 -0.90 8.90
CA VAL A 42 15.68 -1.02 10.22
C VAL A 42 16.10 -2.47 10.51
N ASN A 43 15.40 -3.44 9.97
CA ASN A 43 15.73 -4.86 10.12
C ASN A 43 16.70 -5.40 9.06
N GLY A 44 17.31 -4.53 8.24
CA GLY A 44 18.39 -4.90 7.31
C GLY A 44 17.95 -5.20 5.88
N GLN A 45 16.66 -5.04 5.57
CA GLN A 45 16.12 -5.17 4.22
C GLN A 45 15.94 -3.78 3.57
N VAL A 46 17.00 -3.00 3.47
CA VAL A 46 16.95 -1.58 3.05
C VAL A 46 16.34 -1.43 1.65
N ILE A 47 16.78 -2.23 0.68
CA ILE A 47 16.28 -2.16 -0.71
C ILE A 47 14.77 -2.44 -0.75
N LYS A 48 14.32 -3.47 -0.04
CA LYS A 48 12.89 -3.83 0.04
C LYS A 48 12.06 -2.72 0.67
N GLY A 49 12.58 -2.12 1.74
CA GLY A 49 11.94 -0.98 2.38
C GLY A 49 11.85 0.25 1.47
N LEU A 50 12.91 0.55 0.69
CA LEU A 50 12.90 1.65 -0.28
C LEU A 50 11.89 1.43 -1.41
N ILE A 51 11.72 0.18 -1.87
CA ILE A 51 10.72 -0.16 -2.89
C ILE A 51 9.31 0.12 -2.33
N PHE A 52 9.01 -0.33 -1.11
CA PHE A 52 7.70 -0.07 -0.49
C PHE A 52 7.44 1.43 -0.31
N LEU A 53 8.43 2.19 0.15
CA LEU A 53 8.33 3.63 0.28
C LEU A 53 8.11 4.32 -1.08
N GLY A 54 8.82 3.90 -2.12
CA GLY A 54 8.66 4.42 -3.48
C GLY A 54 7.25 4.17 -4.02
N LEU A 55 6.70 2.99 -3.80
CA LEU A 55 5.32 2.65 -4.18
C LEU A 55 4.28 3.47 -3.41
N GLU A 56 4.52 3.74 -2.13
CA GLU A 56 3.68 4.62 -1.32
C GLU A 56 3.64 6.04 -1.89
N ILE A 57 4.82 6.61 -2.17
CA ILE A 57 4.92 7.96 -2.75
C ILE A 57 4.24 8.02 -4.13
N ALA A 58 4.48 7.02 -4.98
CA ALA A 58 3.84 6.94 -6.30
C ALA A 58 2.32 6.87 -6.20
N TYR A 59 1.79 6.10 -5.25
CA TYR A 59 0.37 6.02 -4.99
C TYR A 59 -0.22 7.37 -4.58
N PHE A 60 0.40 8.09 -3.64
CA PHE A 60 -0.09 9.40 -3.22
C PHE A 60 -0.03 10.44 -4.35
N ILE A 61 1.02 10.43 -5.16
CA ILE A 61 1.11 11.29 -6.34
C ILE A 61 -0.01 10.97 -7.33
N TYR A 62 -0.26 9.70 -7.62
CA TYR A 62 -1.35 9.28 -8.51
C TYR A 62 -2.71 9.71 -7.97
N MET A 63 -2.99 9.45 -6.68
CA MET A 63 -4.27 9.81 -6.07
C MET A 63 -4.50 11.32 -6.06
N ALA A 64 -3.47 12.12 -5.75
CA ALA A 64 -3.57 13.57 -5.72
C ALA A 64 -3.82 14.19 -7.12
N ASN A 65 -3.21 13.62 -8.16
CA ASN A 65 -3.32 14.19 -9.52
C ASN A 65 -4.50 13.64 -10.31
N THR A 66 -4.89 12.40 -10.09
CA THR A 66 -5.87 11.72 -10.96
C THR A 66 -6.89 10.90 -10.19
N GLY A 67 -6.47 10.09 -9.22
CA GLY A 67 -7.31 9.07 -8.62
C GLY A 67 -8.52 9.63 -7.88
N VAL A 68 -8.34 10.67 -7.06
CA VAL A 68 -9.45 11.29 -6.31
C VAL A 68 -10.45 11.93 -7.28
N GLY A 69 -9.96 12.66 -8.30
CA GLY A 69 -10.82 13.26 -9.33
C GLY A 69 -11.62 12.20 -10.08
N ALA A 70 -10.98 11.13 -10.53
CA ALA A 70 -11.65 10.05 -11.25
C ALA A 70 -12.74 9.34 -10.42
N ILE A 71 -12.52 9.15 -9.11
CA ILE A 71 -13.54 8.58 -8.21
C ILE A 71 -14.72 9.57 -8.05
N MET A 72 -14.43 10.85 -7.88
CA MET A 72 -15.48 11.87 -7.74
C MET A 72 -16.33 11.97 -9.02
N GLU A 73 -15.70 12.07 -10.19
CA GLU A 73 -16.39 12.11 -11.48
C GLU A 73 -17.25 10.86 -11.72
N MET A 74 -16.75 9.68 -11.30
CA MET A 74 -17.53 8.45 -11.39
C MET A 74 -18.78 8.49 -10.51
N THR A 75 -18.74 9.11 -9.33
CA THR A 75 -19.91 9.19 -8.42
C THR A 75 -20.98 10.15 -8.93
N THR A 76 -20.62 11.11 -9.78
CA THR A 76 -21.55 12.07 -10.39
C THR A 76 -21.96 11.69 -11.81
N LEU A 77 -21.50 10.54 -12.29
CA LEU A 77 -21.76 10.05 -13.65
C LEU A 77 -23.25 10.03 -13.99
N GLY A 78 -23.63 10.64 -15.13
CA GLY A 78 -25.01 10.71 -15.60
C GLY A 78 -25.88 11.78 -14.91
N THR A 79 -25.31 12.62 -14.04
CA THR A 79 -26.05 13.72 -13.41
C THR A 79 -26.11 14.97 -14.29
N VAL A 80 -25.20 15.11 -15.24
CA VAL A 80 -25.12 16.23 -16.18
C VAL A 80 -25.49 15.76 -17.57
N GLU A 81 -26.66 16.19 -18.06
CA GLU A 81 -27.10 15.89 -19.43
C GLU A 81 -26.34 16.76 -20.44
N GLN A 82 -26.13 16.18 -21.65
CA GLN A 82 -25.60 16.95 -22.76
C GLN A 82 -26.54 18.11 -23.08
N SER A 83 -26.01 19.32 -23.13
CA SER A 83 -26.80 20.52 -23.45
C SER A 83 -26.17 21.29 -24.59
N MET A 84 -27.03 22.08 -25.28
CA MET A 84 -26.57 22.99 -26.33
C MET A 84 -26.59 24.41 -25.80
N ARG A 85 -25.45 25.11 -25.91
CA ARG A 85 -25.32 26.49 -25.48
C ARG A 85 -24.90 27.35 -26.66
N ILE A 86 -25.54 28.51 -26.81
CA ILE A 86 -25.13 29.52 -27.79
C ILE A 86 -23.95 30.30 -27.15
N ASN A 87 -22.80 30.28 -27.82
CA ASN A 87 -21.67 31.09 -27.40
C ASN A 87 -22.01 32.58 -27.66
N PRO A 88 -22.07 33.45 -26.63
CA PRO A 88 -22.49 34.83 -26.78
C PRO A 88 -21.50 35.68 -27.59
N GLN A 89 -20.28 35.22 -27.79
CA GLN A 89 -19.24 35.94 -28.51
C GLN A 89 -19.19 35.58 -30.00
N THR A 90 -19.55 34.34 -30.38
CA THR A 90 -19.44 33.84 -31.74
C THR A 90 -20.79 33.54 -32.37
N ALA A 91 -21.89 33.60 -31.59
CA ALA A 91 -23.25 33.18 -31.96
C ALA A 91 -23.33 31.72 -32.53
N ILE A 92 -22.32 30.91 -32.26
CA ILE A 92 -22.26 29.50 -32.68
C ILE A 92 -22.86 28.63 -31.60
N ILE A 93 -23.62 27.60 -31.98
CA ILE A 93 -24.13 26.60 -31.04
C ILE A 93 -22.98 25.67 -30.65
N GLU A 94 -22.60 25.70 -29.40
CA GLU A 94 -21.60 24.77 -28.80
C GLU A 94 -22.35 23.66 -28.05
N VAL A 95 -21.92 22.43 -28.30
CA VAL A 95 -22.41 21.27 -27.58
C VAL A 95 -21.58 21.15 -26.31
N VAL A 96 -22.20 21.34 -25.15
CA VAL A 96 -21.59 21.07 -23.86
C VAL A 96 -21.76 19.56 -23.59
N PRO A 97 -20.67 18.79 -23.56
CA PRO A 97 -20.75 17.35 -23.35
C PRO A 97 -21.31 17.04 -21.96
N GLY A 98 -22.15 16.02 -21.87
CA GLY A 98 -22.60 15.47 -20.60
C GLY A 98 -21.50 14.61 -19.95
N ASP A 99 -21.75 14.19 -18.71
CA ASP A 99 -20.83 13.39 -17.90
C ASP A 99 -21.10 11.87 -17.98
N ASN A 100 -21.84 11.39 -18.97
CA ASN A 100 -22.17 9.97 -19.16
C ASN A 100 -21.11 9.19 -19.95
N SER A 101 -19.87 9.64 -19.96
CA SER A 101 -18.78 9.02 -20.70
C SER A 101 -18.36 7.70 -20.06
N MET A 102 -18.29 6.64 -20.85
CA MET A 102 -17.74 5.35 -20.42
C MET A 102 -16.26 5.45 -19.97
N LEU A 103 -15.54 6.44 -20.46
CA LEU A 103 -14.16 6.71 -20.08
C LEU A 103 -14.04 7.19 -18.62
N ILE A 104 -14.99 8.03 -18.17
CA ILE A 104 -15.07 8.49 -16.79
C ILE A 104 -15.29 7.29 -15.86
N LEU A 105 -16.22 6.40 -16.21
CA LEU A 105 -16.46 5.17 -15.46
C LEU A 105 -15.20 4.30 -15.38
N LEU A 106 -14.51 4.12 -16.51
CA LEU A 106 -13.30 3.31 -16.58
C LEU A 106 -12.19 3.84 -15.66
N TRP A 107 -11.93 5.15 -15.70
CA TRP A 107 -10.91 5.78 -14.84
C TRP A 107 -11.29 5.70 -13.36
N GLY A 108 -12.56 5.84 -13.01
CA GLY A 108 -13.04 5.65 -11.65
C GLY A 108 -12.83 4.23 -11.14
N VAL A 109 -13.15 3.22 -11.96
CA VAL A 109 -12.92 1.81 -11.63
C VAL A 109 -11.42 1.52 -11.47
N VAL A 110 -10.57 2.03 -12.37
CA VAL A 110 -9.12 1.89 -12.26
C VAL A 110 -8.61 2.48 -10.94
N ALA A 111 -9.10 3.67 -10.56
CA ALA A 111 -8.71 4.30 -9.29
C ALA A 111 -9.10 3.44 -8.07
N ILE A 112 -10.28 2.82 -8.07
CA ILE A 112 -10.71 1.91 -7.01
C ILE A 112 -9.82 0.66 -6.95
N VAL A 113 -9.48 0.07 -8.10
CA VAL A 113 -8.57 -1.09 -8.15
C VAL A 113 -7.19 -0.73 -7.62
N VAL A 114 -6.67 0.45 -7.95
CA VAL A 114 -5.40 0.95 -7.41
C VAL A 114 -5.48 1.14 -5.89
N CYS A 115 -6.59 1.64 -5.34
CA CYS A 115 -6.81 1.73 -3.90
C CYS A 115 -6.80 0.34 -3.24
N ALA A 116 -7.48 -0.64 -3.82
CA ALA A 116 -7.50 -2.01 -3.31
C ALA A 116 -6.10 -2.65 -3.34
N ALA A 117 -5.35 -2.46 -4.43
CA ALA A 117 -3.97 -2.92 -4.55
C ALA A 117 -3.05 -2.27 -3.50
N PHE A 118 -3.26 -0.97 -3.21
CA PHE A 118 -2.51 -0.27 -2.17
C PHE A 118 -2.78 -0.83 -0.77
N VAL A 119 -4.03 -1.16 -0.43
CA VAL A 119 -4.37 -1.82 0.84
C VAL A 119 -3.69 -3.20 0.94
N CYS A 120 -3.68 -3.98 -0.13
CA CYS A 120 -2.96 -5.25 -0.16
C CYS A 120 -1.45 -5.05 0.04
N LEU A 121 -0.86 -4.06 -0.62
CA LEU A 121 0.55 -3.70 -0.46
C LEU A 121 0.87 -3.29 0.97
N TRP A 122 -0.02 -2.50 1.59
CA TRP A 122 0.07 -2.08 2.99
C TRP A 122 0.14 -3.28 3.95
N LEU A 123 -0.72 -4.28 3.75
CA LEU A 123 -0.68 -5.51 4.55
C LEU A 123 0.64 -6.28 4.34
N VAL A 124 1.03 -6.48 3.08
CA VAL A 124 2.24 -7.23 2.72
C VAL A 124 3.48 -6.61 3.35
N GLN A 125 3.62 -5.27 3.30
CA GLN A 125 4.79 -4.60 3.86
C GLN A 125 4.86 -4.73 5.39
N ILE A 126 3.73 -4.68 6.11
CA ILE A 126 3.68 -4.85 7.57
C ILE A 126 4.15 -6.26 7.95
N PHE A 127 3.55 -7.29 7.34
CA PHE A 127 3.95 -8.68 7.62
C PHE A 127 5.40 -8.97 7.23
N SER A 128 5.87 -8.38 6.12
CA SER A 128 7.27 -8.48 5.70
C SER A 128 8.22 -7.89 6.73
N GLY A 129 7.90 -6.70 7.27
CA GLY A 129 8.70 -6.03 8.30
C GLY A 129 8.77 -6.82 9.61
N VAL A 130 7.65 -7.42 10.04
CA VAL A 130 7.59 -8.28 11.22
C VAL A 130 8.42 -9.54 11.01
N SER A 131 8.30 -10.20 9.87
CA SER A 131 9.09 -11.39 9.53
C SER A 131 10.58 -11.10 9.48
N ALA A 132 10.99 -9.96 8.92
CA ALA A 132 12.38 -9.52 8.90
C ALA A 132 12.94 -9.32 10.31
N LYS A 133 12.15 -8.73 11.21
CA LYS A 133 12.50 -8.56 12.63
C LYS A 133 12.67 -9.90 13.34
N GLU A 134 11.73 -10.83 13.20
CA GLU A 134 11.80 -12.15 13.80
C GLU A 134 13.07 -12.90 13.34
N THR A 135 13.34 -12.88 12.03
CA THR A 135 14.54 -13.51 11.46
C THR A 135 15.82 -12.93 12.04
N LYS A 136 15.86 -11.60 12.22
CA LYS A 136 17.00 -10.91 12.84
C LYS A 136 17.17 -11.31 14.32
N LEU A 137 16.06 -11.43 15.07
CA LEU A 137 16.09 -11.85 16.48
C LEU A 137 16.57 -13.30 16.65
N MET A 138 16.32 -14.17 15.66
CA MET A 138 16.84 -15.54 15.61
C MET A 138 18.34 -15.61 15.22
N GLY A 139 19.02 -14.47 15.08
CA GLY A 139 20.42 -14.41 14.64
C GLY A 139 20.64 -14.75 13.17
N LYS A 140 19.57 -14.83 12.37
CA LYS A 140 19.64 -15.12 10.93
C LYS A 140 19.57 -13.79 10.14
N LYS A 141 20.24 -13.78 8.98
CA LYS A 141 20.14 -12.64 8.07
C LYS A 141 18.78 -12.68 7.33
N PRO A 142 17.96 -11.61 7.38
CA PRO A 142 16.71 -11.57 6.64
C PRO A 142 16.95 -11.71 5.13
N MET A 143 16.06 -12.40 4.42
CA MET A 143 16.16 -12.55 2.97
C MET A 143 16.13 -11.17 2.29
N THR A 144 16.96 -11.02 1.26
CA THR A 144 16.92 -9.81 0.42
C THR A 144 15.75 -9.89 -0.55
N PHE A 145 15.37 -8.75 -1.14
CA PHE A 145 14.29 -8.71 -2.14
C PHE A 145 14.52 -9.70 -3.30
N ILE A 146 15.76 -9.80 -3.79
CA ILE A 146 16.12 -10.70 -4.88
C ILE A 146 15.94 -12.17 -4.46
N GLN A 147 16.28 -12.52 -3.23
CA GLN A 147 16.11 -13.87 -2.69
C GLN A 147 14.62 -14.23 -2.51
N ASP A 148 13.80 -13.28 -2.03
CA ASP A 148 12.35 -13.46 -1.92
C ASP A 148 11.72 -13.71 -3.30
N VAL A 149 12.06 -12.88 -4.30
CA VAL A 149 11.58 -13.06 -5.68
C VAL A 149 12.03 -14.39 -6.25
N LYS A 150 13.30 -14.75 -6.07
CA LYS A 150 13.84 -16.04 -6.56
C LYS A 150 13.10 -17.23 -5.93
N SER A 151 12.81 -17.19 -4.63
CA SER A 151 12.09 -18.27 -3.94
C SER A 151 10.66 -18.47 -4.45
N LEU A 152 10.02 -17.42 -5.00
CA LEU A 152 8.69 -17.53 -5.63
C LEU A 152 8.74 -18.28 -6.96
N PHE A 153 9.86 -18.17 -7.70
CA PHE A 153 10.02 -18.84 -9.00
C PHE A 153 10.66 -20.23 -8.88
N ASP A 154 11.47 -20.48 -7.86
CA ASP A 154 12.15 -21.76 -7.66
C ASP A 154 11.25 -22.84 -7.01
N GLY A 155 10.00 -22.51 -6.65
CA GLY A 155 8.96 -23.50 -6.32
C GLY A 155 9.21 -24.35 -5.06
N ASN A 156 9.87 -23.81 -4.05
CA ASN A 156 10.04 -24.48 -2.75
C ASN A 156 9.26 -23.76 -1.65
#